data_42399686e4e97c21cd0752cc56a1e915
#
_entry.id   42399686e4e97c21cd0752cc56a1e915
#
_cell.length_a   1.000
_cell.length_b   1.000
_cell.length_c   1.000
_cell.angle_alpha   90.00
_cell.angle_beta   90.00
_cell.angle_gamma   90.00
#
_symmetry.space_group_name_H-M   'P 1'
#
loop_
_entity.id
_entity.type
_entity.pdbx_description
1 polymer ?
#
loop_
_entity_poly.entity_id
_entity_poly.type
_entity_poly.pdbx_seq_one_letter_code
_entity_poly.pdbx_strand_id
1 'polypeptide(L)'
;AYIRGRSFQKVFFIIDEAQNLTPHEVKTIITRAGEGTKIVFTGDIHQIDHPYLDTLSNGLSFLINRMVGQSMYAHITLKKGERSALAELASDLL
;
A
#
# COMPACT_ATOMS: atom_id res chain seq x y z
N ALA A 1 -10.03 -6.43 -3.97
CA ALA A 1 -9.97 -7.89 -3.89
C ALA A 1 -10.33 -8.34 -2.49
N TYR A 2 -11.14 -9.37 -2.40
CA TYR A 2 -11.58 -9.91 -1.13
C TYR A 2 -10.91 -11.23 -0.86
N ILE A 3 -10.25 -11.30 0.31
CA ILE A 3 -9.57 -12.53 0.75
C ILE A 3 -10.27 -13.07 2.00
N ARG A 4 -11.53 -12.75 2.18
CA ARG A 4 -12.29 -13.16 3.35
C ARG A 4 -12.45 -14.66 3.45
N GLY A 5 -12.28 -15.19 4.66
CA GLY A 5 -12.48 -16.61 4.92
C GLY A 5 -11.37 -17.52 4.40
N ARG A 6 -10.32 -16.92 3.84
CA ARG A 6 -9.17 -17.69 3.32
C ARG A 6 -7.88 -17.20 3.94
N SER A 7 -6.94 -18.10 4.13
CA SER A 7 -5.53 -17.79 4.31
C SER A 7 -4.78 -18.11 3.01
N PHE A 8 -3.66 -17.44 2.80
CA PHE A 8 -2.81 -17.69 1.64
C PHE A 8 -1.37 -17.89 2.10
N GLN A 9 -0.64 -18.78 1.46
CA GLN A 9 0.71 -19.15 1.82
C GLN A 9 1.62 -19.14 0.62
N LYS A 10 2.90 -18.80 0.85
CA LYS A 10 3.95 -18.84 -0.17
C LYS A 10 3.58 -18.05 -1.42
N VAL A 11 2.96 -16.90 -1.22
CA VAL A 11 2.47 -16.03 -2.30
C VAL A 11 3.13 -14.67 -2.16
N PHE A 12 3.34 -14.03 -3.29
CA PHE A 12 3.78 -12.64 -3.32
C PHE A 12 2.62 -11.78 -3.78
N PHE A 13 2.20 -10.84 -2.95
CA PHE A 13 1.11 -9.91 -3.25
C PHE A 13 1.62 -8.49 -3.37
N ILE A 14 1.10 -7.77 -4.34
CA ILE A 14 1.27 -6.33 -4.44
C ILE A 14 -0.11 -5.70 -4.29
N ILE A 15 -0.27 -4.87 -3.29
CA ILE A 15 -1.50 -4.12 -3.02
C ILE A 15 -1.23 -2.67 -3.39
N ASP A 16 -1.71 -2.27 -4.54
CA ASP A 16 -1.53 -0.90 -5.03
C ASP A 16 -2.64 0.01 -4.51
N GLU A 17 -2.36 1.31 -4.52
CA GLU A 17 -3.31 2.33 -4.07
C GLU A 17 -3.78 2.12 -2.63
N ALA A 18 -2.89 1.66 -1.77
CA ALA A 18 -3.24 1.26 -0.40
C ALA A 18 -3.68 2.44 0.48
N GLN A 19 -3.43 3.68 0.06
CA GLN A 19 -3.94 4.87 0.75
C GLN A 19 -5.47 4.95 0.70
N ASN A 20 -6.11 4.23 -0.22
CA ASN A 20 -7.56 4.18 -0.33
C ASN A 20 -8.19 3.04 0.48
N LEU A 21 -7.38 2.25 1.16
CA LEU A 21 -7.87 1.21 2.07
C LEU A 21 -8.08 1.78 3.47
N THR A 22 -9.10 1.26 4.14
CA THR A 22 -9.28 1.54 5.56
C THR A 22 -8.27 0.75 6.39
N PRO A 23 -7.97 1.19 7.64
CA PRO A 23 -7.15 0.39 8.54
C PRO A 23 -7.67 -1.03 8.75
N HIS A 24 -8.99 -1.20 8.81
CA HIS A 24 -9.60 -2.53 8.96
C HIS A 24 -9.32 -3.42 7.75
N GLU A 25 -9.40 -2.87 6.54
CA GLU A 25 -9.11 -3.63 5.32
C GLU A 25 -7.65 -4.08 5.27
N VAL A 26 -6.73 -3.19 5.63
CA VAL A 26 -5.30 -3.53 5.71
C VAL A 26 -5.06 -4.65 6.72
N LYS A 27 -5.66 -4.53 7.90
CA LYS A 27 -5.54 -5.56 8.93
C LYS A 27 -6.09 -6.90 8.44
N THR A 28 -7.23 -6.88 7.77
CA THR A 28 -7.85 -8.09 7.22
C THR A 28 -6.93 -8.78 6.22
N ILE A 29 -6.30 -8.02 5.33
CA ILE A 29 -5.38 -8.58 4.34
C ILE A 29 -4.19 -9.24 5.03
N ILE A 30 -3.54 -8.53 5.94
CA ILE A 30 -2.32 -9.00 6.59
C ILE A 30 -2.58 -10.23 7.46
N THR A 31 -3.69 -10.23 8.18
CA THR A 31 -4.01 -11.36 9.08
C THR A 31 -4.38 -12.64 8.33
N ARG A 32 -4.61 -12.57 7.01
CA ARG A 32 -4.81 -13.74 6.16
C ARG A 32 -3.51 -14.29 5.60
N ALA A 33 -2.40 -13.57 5.76
CA ALA A 33 -1.12 -14.01 5.26
C ALA A 33 -0.63 -15.21 6.05
N GLY A 34 -0.44 -16.32 5.36
CA GLY A 34 0.15 -17.51 5.93
C GLY A 34 1.66 -17.51 5.78
N GLU A 35 2.27 -18.61 6.15
CA GLU A 35 3.71 -18.75 6.15
C GLU A 35 4.29 -18.60 4.75
N GLY A 36 5.42 -17.90 4.64
CA GLY A 36 6.10 -17.71 3.36
C GLY A 36 5.47 -16.65 2.46
N THR A 37 4.46 -15.94 2.94
CA THR A 37 3.80 -14.89 2.17
C THR A 37 4.54 -13.57 2.33
N LYS A 38 4.68 -12.85 1.22
CA LYS A 38 5.19 -11.48 1.21
C LYS A 38 4.13 -10.57 0.64
N ILE A 39 3.87 -9.46 1.32
CA ILE A 39 2.92 -8.45 0.87
C ILE A 39 3.66 -7.14 0.73
N VAL A 40 3.49 -6.49 -0.42
CA VAL A 40 4.02 -5.16 -0.67
C VAL A 40 2.84 -4.22 -0.85
N PHE A 41 2.76 -3.20 0.00
CA PHE A 41 1.76 -2.14 -0.13
C PHE A 41 2.41 -0.94 -0.81
N THR A 42 1.79 -0.46 -1.86
CA THR A 42 2.21 0.76 -2.54
C THR A 42 1.11 1.80 -2.48
N GLY A 43 1.47 3.06 -2.50
CA GLY A 43 0.49 4.12 -2.50
C GLY A 43 1.09 5.48 -2.25
N ASP A 44 0.23 6.50 -2.32
CA ASP A 44 0.58 7.89 -2.05
C ASP A 44 -0.47 8.48 -1.14
N ILE A 45 -0.09 8.86 0.06
CA ILE A 45 -1.03 9.39 1.06
C ILE A 45 -1.60 10.76 0.67
N HIS A 46 -1.06 11.40 -0.37
CA HIS A 46 -1.58 12.67 -0.89
C HIS A 46 -2.59 12.47 -2.02
N GLN A 47 -2.84 11.23 -2.45
CA GLN A 47 -3.77 10.90 -3.54
C GLN A 47 -4.92 10.02 -3.04
N ILE A 48 -5.57 10.46 -1.98
CA ILE A 48 -6.66 9.69 -1.38
C ILE A 48 -7.98 10.04 -2.05
N ASP A 49 -8.63 9.03 -2.64
CA ASP A 49 -9.92 9.18 -3.30
C ASP A 49 -11.09 8.75 -2.42
N HIS A 50 -10.81 8.02 -1.34
CA HIS A 50 -11.84 7.55 -0.43
C HIS A 50 -12.41 8.71 0.39
N PRO A 51 -13.75 8.94 0.38
CA PRO A 51 -14.34 10.15 0.95
C PRO A 51 -14.18 10.30 2.47
N TYR A 52 -13.96 9.20 3.18
CA TYR A 52 -13.86 9.21 4.64
C TYR A 52 -12.44 9.02 5.16
N LEU A 53 -11.45 9.00 4.28
CA LEU A 53 -10.05 8.83 4.68
C LEU A 53 -9.25 10.11 4.43
N ASP A 54 -8.25 10.34 5.27
CA ASP A 54 -7.31 11.44 5.11
C ASP A 54 -5.87 10.95 5.22
N THR A 55 -4.90 11.87 5.24
CA THR A 55 -3.48 11.52 5.28
C THR A 55 -3.07 10.77 6.55
N LEU A 56 -3.86 10.83 7.61
CA LEU A 56 -3.57 10.19 8.89
C LEU A 56 -4.40 8.93 9.12
N SER A 57 -5.63 8.90 8.63
CA SER A 57 -6.59 7.85 8.92
C SER A 57 -6.66 6.74 7.88
N ASN A 58 -5.92 6.86 6.78
CA ASN A 58 -5.91 5.84 5.73
C ASN A 58 -5.13 4.58 6.16
N GLY A 59 -5.41 3.47 5.49
CA GLY A 59 -4.81 2.19 5.82
C GLY A 59 -3.30 2.15 5.68
N LEU A 60 -2.75 2.86 4.69
CA LEU A 60 -1.31 2.88 4.48
C LEU A 60 -0.59 3.60 5.64
N SER A 61 -1.07 4.77 6.05
CA SER A 61 -0.51 5.48 7.21
C SER A 61 -0.66 4.68 8.49
N PHE A 62 -1.79 4.02 8.68
CA PHE A 62 -2.02 3.14 9.81
C PHE A 62 -0.99 2.01 9.85
N LEU A 63 -0.76 1.35 8.72
CA LEU A 63 0.21 0.26 8.60
C LEU A 63 1.61 0.73 8.97
N ILE A 64 2.04 1.86 8.38
CA ILE A 64 3.36 2.41 8.63
C ILE A 64 3.56 2.70 10.12
N ASN A 65 2.61 3.39 10.74
CA ASN A 65 2.72 3.79 12.13
C ASN A 65 2.70 2.62 13.11
N ARG A 66 1.99 1.55 12.77
CA ARG A 66 1.87 0.39 13.65
C ARG A 66 2.98 -0.62 13.51
N MET A 67 3.59 -0.70 12.32
CA MET A 67 4.58 -1.73 12.02
C MET A 67 6.02 -1.23 12.11
N VAL A 68 6.23 0.05 12.26
CA VAL A 68 7.58 0.61 12.33
C VAL A 68 8.37 -0.04 13.47
N GLY A 69 9.61 -0.44 13.18
CA GLY A 69 10.45 -1.10 14.16
C GLY A 69 10.30 -2.62 14.23
N GLN A 70 9.34 -3.20 13.55
CA GLN A 70 9.17 -4.65 13.53
C GLN A 70 10.13 -5.29 12.53
N SER A 71 10.73 -6.43 12.89
CA SER A 71 11.74 -7.08 12.06
C SER A 71 11.20 -7.59 10.73
N MET A 72 9.90 -7.87 10.65
CA MET A 72 9.26 -8.37 9.43
C MET A 72 8.74 -7.26 8.52
N TYR A 73 9.06 -6.02 8.84
CA TYR A 73 8.52 -4.85 8.16
C TYR A 73 9.65 -3.96 7.66
N ALA A 74 9.48 -3.43 6.45
CA ALA A 74 10.36 -2.41 5.90
C ALA A 74 9.54 -1.35 5.18
N HIS A 75 10.02 -0.12 5.19
CA HIS A 75 9.34 1.00 4.58
C HIS A 75 10.33 1.85 3.79
N ILE A 76 9.95 2.21 2.57
CA ILE A 76 10.73 3.09 1.72
C ILE A 76 9.80 4.20 1.23
N THR A 77 10.23 5.45 1.41
CA THR A 77 9.52 6.60 0.87
C THR A 77 10.28 7.12 -0.33
N LEU A 78 9.60 7.19 -1.47
CA LEU A 78 10.16 7.77 -2.67
C LEU A 78 9.85 9.26 -2.67
N LYS A 79 10.88 10.08 -2.59
CA LYS A 79 10.73 11.54 -2.45
C LYS A 79 10.79 12.26 -3.78
N LYS A 80 11.27 11.60 -4.82
CA LYS A 80 11.45 12.19 -6.12
C LYS A 80 11.09 11.17 -7.18
N GLY A 81 10.11 11.52 -7.99
CA GLY A 81 9.76 10.69 -9.13
C GLY A 81 10.75 10.92 -10.27
N GLU A 82 11.26 9.83 -10.81
CA GLU A 82 12.04 9.88 -12.04
C GLU A 82 11.14 9.46 -13.18
N ARG A 83 11.01 10.34 -14.15
CA ARG A 83 10.22 10.07 -15.34
C ARG A 83 11.12 9.85 -16.53
N SER A 84 10.72 8.97 -17.43
CA SER A 84 11.37 8.83 -18.72
C SER A 84 11.15 10.11 -19.56
N ALA A 85 12.01 10.32 -20.55
CA ALA A 85 11.86 11.44 -21.46
C ALA A 85 10.50 11.40 -22.17
N LEU A 86 10.01 10.22 -22.50
CA LEU A 86 8.69 10.07 -23.13
C LEU A 86 7.56 10.48 -22.19
N ALA A 87 7.65 10.08 -20.92
CA ALA A 87 6.63 10.43 -19.95
C ALA A 87 6.57 11.94 -19.70
N GLU A 88 7.72 12.62 -19.62
CA GLU A 88 7.78 14.06 -19.50
C GLU A 88 7.21 14.75 -20.73
N LEU A 89 7.57 14.29 -21.91
CA LEU A 89 7.04 14.84 -23.15
C LEU A 89 5.51 14.71 -23.21
N ALA A 90 4.99 13.54 -22.86
CA ALA A 90 3.56 13.30 -22.83
C ALA A 90 2.84 14.20 -21.83
N SER A 91 3.44 14.41 -20.67
CA SER A 91 2.91 15.31 -19.64
C SER A 91 2.82 16.76 -20.14
N ASP A 92 3.79 17.21 -20.95
CA ASP A 92 3.81 18.55 -21.48
C ASP A 92 2.87 18.74 -22.66
N LEU A 93 2.67 17.72 -23.48
CA LEU A 93 1.90 17.81 -24.73
C LEU A 93 0.45 17.36 -24.61
N LEU A 94 0.14 16.51 -23.67
CA LEU A 94 -1.19 15.95 -23.50
C LEU A 94 -1.86 16.47 -22.24
#